data_56f03e3345a04156e835a25a85271a4d
#
_entry.id   56f03e3345a04156e835a25a85271a4d
#
_cell.length_a   1.000
_cell.length_b   1.000
_cell.length_c   1.000
_cell.angle_alpha   90.00
_cell.angle_beta   90.00
_cell.angle_gamma   90.00
#
_symmetry.space_group_name_H-M   'P 1'
#
loop_
_entity.id
_entity.type
_entity.pdbx_description
1 polymer ?
#
loop_
_entity_poly.entity_id
_entity_poly.type
_entity_poly.pdbx_seq_one_letter_code
_entity_poly.pdbx_strand_id
1 'polypeptide(L)'
;GACPGAAGEVRLIYFPEKRFKAKKEMTKWKKTTADEDFTAQWHLEGLSPGTRYVTVLEARKPGSQQTTAILRGGFETAPAKNARTSLTFCMTTCHDFIRTDNGLRGHKIYPAMEEINPSFLVHAGDIEYYDKPEPWALTVELMRFKWGRIFALPDNRSFYKSHTTYFLKDDHDTLKNDCWPGQQYGTVTFEEGMHLFNDKQFPSRTPRYQTVLWGKDLQVWFLEGRDYRSPNTMIDGPDKTILGVEQKSWLFK
;
A
#
# COMPACT_ATOMS: atom_id res chain seq x y z
N GLY A 1 10.75 -3.99 17.26
CA GLY A 1 11.22 -4.94 16.26
C GLY A 1 10.11 -5.34 15.30
N ALA A 2 10.47 -5.87 14.14
CA ALA A 2 9.49 -6.39 13.19
C ALA A 2 8.66 -7.51 13.83
N CYS A 3 7.36 -7.53 13.54
CA CYS A 3 6.52 -8.65 13.88
C CYS A 3 6.65 -9.69 12.76
N PRO A 4 7.26 -10.86 12.99
CA PRO A 4 7.38 -11.87 11.94
C PRO A 4 6.00 -12.36 11.52
N GLY A 5 5.82 -12.60 10.23
CA GLY A 5 4.64 -13.26 9.71
C GLY A 5 4.56 -14.71 10.18
N ALA A 6 3.35 -15.25 10.20
CA ALA A 6 3.12 -16.64 10.56
C ALA A 6 2.07 -17.28 9.63
N ALA A 7 2.25 -18.57 9.37
CA ALA A 7 1.25 -19.35 8.65
C ALA A 7 -0.07 -19.39 9.45
N GLY A 8 -1.16 -19.10 8.78
CA GLY A 8 -2.49 -19.01 9.37
C GLY A 8 -3.59 -18.99 8.34
N GLU A 9 -4.76 -18.69 8.80
CA GLU A 9 -5.91 -18.38 7.96
C GLU A 9 -6.53 -17.06 8.42
N VAL A 10 -6.88 -16.21 7.46
CA VAL A 10 -7.48 -14.90 7.71
C VAL A 10 -8.76 -14.73 6.89
N ARG A 11 -9.70 -13.95 7.41
CA ARG A 11 -10.88 -13.50 6.66
C ARG A 11 -11.22 -12.06 7.02
N LEU A 12 -11.88 -11.38 6.09
CA LEU A 12 -12.37 -10.03 6.26
C LEU A 12 -13.90 -10.04 6.42
N ILE A 13 -14.38 -9.33 7.42
CA ILE A 13 -15.79 -8.97 7.60
C ILE A 13 -15.89 -7.47 7.41
N TYR A 14 -16.86 -7.01 6.62
CA TYR A 14 -17.07 -5.59 6.38
C TYR A 14 -18.53 -5.22 6.26
N PHE A 15 -18.87 -4.01 6.67
CA PHE A 15 -20.24 -3.48 6.64
C PHE A 15 -20.24 -1.95 6.71
N PRO A 16 -21.26 -1.27 6.14
CA PRO A 16 -21.40 0.17 6.25
C PRO A 16 -21.59 0.63 7.70
N GLU A 17 -20.80 1.59 8.16
CA GLU A 17 -20.81 2.06 9.56
C GLU A 17 -22.17 2.60 9.99
N LYS A 18 -22.81 3.44 9.17
CA LYS A 18 -24.10 4.08 9.49
C LYS A 18 -25.33 3.17 9.39
N ARG A 19 -25.17 1.93 8.94
CA ARG A 19 -26.25 0.97 8.80
C ARG A 19 -26.06 -0.22 9.74
N PHE A 20 -26.21 -0.03 11.03
CA PHE A 20 -26.00 -1.06 12.07
C PHE A 20 -26.80 -2.36 11.82
N LYS A 21 -27.93 -2.27 11.10
CA LYS A 21 -28.74 -3.43 10.68
C LYS A 21 -28.37 -3.98 9.29
N ALA A 22 -27.36 -3.40 8.62
CA ALA A 22 -26.94 -3.93 7.34
C ALA A 22 -26.35 -5.33 7.50
N LYS A 23 -26.62 -6.17 6.53
CA LYS A 23 -25.99 -7.49 6.44
C LYS A 23 -24.48 -7.29 6.45
N LYS A 24 -23.79 -8.02 7.32
CA LYS A 24 -22.35 -8.08 7.34
C LYS A 24 -21.90 -8.98 6.20
N GLU A 25 -21.11 -8.44 5.30
CA GLU A 25 -20.45 -9.25 4.27
C GLU A 25 -19.18 -9.88 4.86
N MET A 26 -18.90 -11.10 4.44
CA MET A 26 -17.79 -11.88 4.98
C MET A 26 -17.12 -12.67 3.87
N THR A 27 -15.81 -12.54 3.77
CA THR A 27 -15.00 -13.29 2.80
C THR A 27 -14.79 -14.74 3.28
N LYS A 28 -14.40 -15.61 2.35
CA LYS A 28 -13.90 -16.93 2.73
C LYS A 28 -12.56 -16.79 3.46
N TRP A 29 -12.23 -17.79 4.28
CA TRP A 29 -10.91 -17.91 4.88
C TRP A 29 -9.85 -18.06 3.79
N LYS A 30 -8.79 -17.28 3.90
CA LYS A 30 -7.61 -17.29 3.01
C LYS A 30 -6.39 -17.69 3.82
N LYS A 31 -5.59 -18.63 3.30
CA LYS A 31 -4.32 -19.03 3.93
C LYS A 31 -3.30 -17.91 3.78
N THR A 32 -2.47 -17.74 4.78
CA THR A 32 -1.26 -16.92 4.73
C THR A 32 -0.04 -17.84 4.75
N THR A 33 0.84 -17.68 3.78
CA THR A 33 2.03 -18.53 3.57
C THR A 33 3.29 -17.69 3.44
N ALA A 34 4.45 -18.29 3.61
CA ALA A 34 5.72 -17.60 3.44
C ALA A 34 5.91 -17.07 2.01
N ASP A 35 5.47 -17.83 1.00
CA ASP A 35 5.57 -17.42 -0.41
C ASP A 35 4.73 -16.17 -0.72
N GLU A 36 3.64 -15.98 0.02
CA GLU A 36 2.79 -14.79 -0.04
C GLU A 36 3.19 -13.72 0.99
N ASP A 37 4.40 -13.79 1.53
CA ASP A 37 4.90 -12.90 2.59
C ASP A 37 3.96 -12.79 3.80
N PHE A 38 3.19 -13.85 4.08
CA PHE A 38 2.12 -13.90 5.08
C PHE A 38 1.07 -12.80 4.94
N THR A 39 0.94 -12.22 3.75
CA THR A 39 -0.08 -11.21 3.44
C THR A 39 -1.36 -11.84 2.91
N ALA A 40 -2.46 -11.09 2.94
CA ALA A 40 -3.70 -11.45 2.31
C ALA A 40 -4.42 -10.22 1.78
N GLN A 41 -4.94 -10.32 0.55
CA GLN A 41 -5.64 -9.22 -0.09
C GLN A 41 -7.01 -9.69 -0.57
N TRP A 42 -7.97 -8.78 -0.61
CA TRP A 42 -9.31 -9.01 -1.13
C TRP A 42 -9.70 -7.87 -2.06
N HIS A 43 -10.23 -8.22 -3.20
CA HIS A 43 -10.94 -7.27 -4.06
C HIS A 43 -12.40 -7.23 -3.63
N LEU A 44 -12.86 -6.08 -3.16
CA LEU A 44 -14.25 -5.89 -2.72
C LEU A 44 -15.03 -5.16 -3.81
N GLU A 45 -16.17 -5.72 -4.18
CA GLU A 45 -17.04 -5.19 -5.22
C GLU A 45 -18.42 -4.82 -4.66
N GLY A 46 -19.19 -4.04 -5.41
CA GLY A 46 -20.56 -3.68 -5.05
C GLY A 46 -20.66 -2.73 -3.84
N LEU A 47 -19.57 -2.03 -3.50
CA LEU A 47 -19.58 -1.07 -2.40
C LEU A 47 -20.37 0.19 -2.77
N SER A 48 -21.13 0.71 -1.78
CA SER A 48 -21.83 1.98 -1.94
C SER A 48 -20.85 3.15 -1.99
N PRO A 49 -21.01 4.13 -2.91
CA PRO A 49 -20.13 5.29 -2.97
C PRO A 49 -20.32 6.22 -1.75
N GLY A 50 -19.28 6.98 -1.40
CA GLY A 50 -19.31 7.94 -0.30
C GLY A 50 -19.68 7.31 1.05
N THR A 51 -19.21 6.09 1.29
CA THR A 51 -19.64 5.30 2.44
C THR A 51 -18.44 4.87 3.28
N ARG A 52 -18.50 5.16 4.58
CA ARG A 52 -17.57 4.62 5.56
C ARG A 52 -17.92 3.16 5.87
N TYR A 53 -16.95 2.28 5.70
CA TYR A 53 -17.05 0.87 6.03
C TYR A 53 -16.21 0.55 7.27
N VAL A 54 -16.79 -0.23 8.17
CA VAL A 54 -16.06 -0.89 9.25
C VAL A 54 -15.52 -2.21 8.72
N THR A 55 -14.28 -2.51 9.08
CA THR A 55 -13.63 -3.78 8.77
C THR A 55 -13.26 -4.52 10.04
N VAL A 56 -13.43 -5.84 10.02
CA VAL A 56 -12.96 -6.75 11.07
C VAL A 56 -12.18 -7.86 10.40
N LEU A 57 -10.87 -7.84 10.60
CA LEU A 57 -9.99 -8.93 10.18
C LEU A 57 -9.92 -9.96 11.30
N GLU A 58 -10.26 -11.19 11.00
CA GLU A 58 -10.10 -12.33 11.91
C GLU A 58 -8.97 -13.22 11.43
N ALA A 59 -8.17 -13.72 12.39
CA ALA A 59 -7.12 -14.66 12.13
C ALA A 59 -7.25 -15.90 13.02
N ARG A 60 -6.84 -17.07 12.50
CA ARG A 60 -6.81 -18.33 13.23
C ARG A 60 -5.61 -19.19 12.81
N LYS A 61 -5.24 -20.16 13.63
CA LYS A 61 -4.26 -21.18 13.26
C LYS A 61 -4.80 -22.04 12.10
N PRO A 62 -3.94 -22.58 11.24
CA PRO A 62 -4.37 -23.44 10.13
C PRO A 62 -5.25 -24.58 10.63
N GLY A 63 -6.42 -24.75 9.98
CA GLY A 63 -7.40 -25.80 10.32
C GLY A 63 -8.17 -25.62 11.63
N SER A 64 -7.87 -24.58 12.44
CA SER A 64 -8.61 -24.31 13.67
C SER A 64 -9.98 -23.69 13.40
N GLN A 65 -10.96 -24.00 14.25
CA GLN A 65 -12.24 -23.28 14.25
C GLN A 65 -12.22 -22.04 15.15
N GLN A 66 -11.20 -21.90 16.01
CA GLN A 66 -11.11 -20.81 16.98
C GLN A 66 -10.35 -19.62 16.40
N THR A 67 -10.99 -18.44 16.38
CA THR A 67 -10.32 -17.15 16.08
C THR A 67 -9.34 -16.84 17.21
N THR A 68 -8.08 -16.56 16.84
CA THR A 68 -6.99 -16.28 17.78
C THR A 68 -6.61 -14.81 17.83
N ALA A 69 -6.93 -14.04 16.79
CA ALA A 69 -6.68 -12.60 16.76
C ALA A 69 -7.75 -11.86 15.94
N ILE A 70 -8.00 -10.62 16.33
CA ILE A 70 -8.95 -9.72 15.67
C ILE A 70 -8.29 -8.35 15.52
N LEU A 71 -8.33 -7.80 14.31
CA LEU A 71 -7.97 -6.41 14.03
C LEU A 71 -9.19 -5.67 13.50
N ARG A 72 -9.50 -4.52 14.11
CA ARG A 72 -10.59 -3.64 13.67
C ARG A 72 -10.03 -2.41 12.96
N GLY A 73 -10.70 -2.01 11.90
CA GLY A 73 -10.35 -0.84 11.12
C GLY A 73 -11.52 -0.36 10.27
N GLY A 74 -11.22 0.34 9.21
CA GLY A 74 -12.22 0.81 8.27
C GLY A 74 -11.60 1.58 7.11
N PHE A 75 -12.42 1.89 6.14
CA PHE A 75 -12.07 2.71 4.99
C PHE A 75 -13.30 3.48 4.50
N GLU A 76 -13.08 4.49 3.69
CA GLU A 76 -14.13 5.24 3.02
C GLU A 76 -14.05 5.03 1.50
N THR A 77 -15.19 4.81 0.86
CA THR A 77 -15.27 4.75 -0.60
C THR A 77 -15.38 6.14 -1.18
N ALA A 78 -14.81 6.36 -2.36
CA ALA A 78 -14.97 7.60 -3.09
C ALA A 78 -16.45 7.96 -3.27
N PRO A 79 -16.83 9.24 -3.20
CA PRO A 79 -18.17 9.71 -3.53
C PRO A 79 -18.56 9.38 -4.98
N ALA A 80 -19.85 9.33 -5.27
CA ALA A 80 -20.33 9.13 -6.62
C ALA A 80 -19.77 10.19 -7.59
N LYS A 81 -19.51 9.82 -8.83
CA LYS A 81 -18.86 10.67 -9.85
C LYS A 81 -19.57 12.00 -10.10
N ASN A 82 -20.86 12.08 -9.82
CA ASN A 82 -21.66 13.30 -9.96
C ASN A 82 -21.90 14.02 -8.62
N ALA A 83 -21.41 13.51 -7.51
CA ALA A 83 -21.58 14.13 -6.20
C ALA A 83 -20.61 15.31 -6.04
N ARG A 84 -21.12 16.42 -5.54
CA ARG A 84 -20.31 17.52 -5.04
C ARG A 84 -20.14 17.35 -3.55
N THR A 85 -18.91 17.33 -3.08
CA THR A 85 -18.58 17.16 -1.67
C THR A 85 -17.30 17.91 -1.33
N SER A 86 -17.19 18.39 -0.11
CA SER A 86 -15.93 18.88 0.42
C SER A 86 -15.05 17.69 0.77
N LEU A 87 -13.81 17.71 0.35
CA LEU A 87 -12.84 16.66 0.58
C LEU A 87 -11.58 17.24 1.23
N THR A 88 -11.04 16.51 2.17
CA THR A 88 -9.70 16.74 2.71
C THR A 88 -8.88 15.47 2.45
N PHE A 89 -7.72 15.61 1.86
CA PHE A 89 -6.80 14.47 1.71
C PHE A 89 -5.39 14.88 2.12
N CYS A 90 -4.61 13.88 2.51
CA CYS A 90 -3.21 14.04 2.83
C CYS A 90 -2.36 13.37 1.75
N MET A 91 -1.14 13.86 1.60
CA MET A 91 -0.11 13.25 0.75
C MET A 91 1.20 13.20 1.52
N THR A 92 1.89 12.08 1.44
CA THR A 92 3.17 11.87 2.13
C THR A 92 4.09 11.00 1.28
N THR A 93 5.38 11.10 1.54
CA THR A 93 6.45 10.34 0.89
C THR A 93 7.66 10.25 1.81
N CYS A 94 8.66 9.43 1.48
CA CYS A 94 9.98 9.41 2.11
C CYS A 94 9.96 9.08 3.60
N HIS A 95 9.30 7.98 3.98
CA HIS A 95 9.26 7.47 5.34
C HIS A 95 10.46 6.55 5.64
N ASP A 96 11.57 7.15 6.02
CA ASP A 96 12.74 6.39 6.45
C ASP A 96 12.55 5.88 7.89
N PHE A 97 12.56 4.55 8.07
CA PHE A 97 12.43 3.92 9.39
C PHE A 97 13.47 4.43 10.40
N ILE A 98 14.69 4.73 9.94
CA ILE A 98 15.79 5.20 10.83
C ILE A 98 15.51 6.63 11.34
N ARG A 99 14.69 7.39 10.62
CA ARG A 99 14.33 8.78 10.94
C ARG A 99 12.96 8.91 11.61
N THR A 100 12.47 7.85 12.26
CA THR A 100 11.24 7.94 13.04
C THR A 100 11.38 8.97 14.15
N ASP A 101 10.39 9.82 14.33
CA ASP A 101 10.37 10.84 15.40
C ASP A 101 10.31 10.22 16.80
N ASN A 102 9.76 9.01 16.88
CA ASN A 102 9.67 8.22 18.09
C ASN A 102 9.89 6.74 17.74
N GLY A 103 11.07 6.23 18.07
CA GLY A 103 11.48 4.87 17.74
C GLY A 103 10.58 3.75 18.28
N LEU A 104 9.75 4.03 19.29
CA LEU A 104 8.78 3.08 19.84
C LEU A 104 7.41 3.18 19.15
N ARG A 105 7.04 4.33 18.65
CA ARG A 105 5.71 4.58 18.08
C ARG A 105 5.69 4.79 16.57
N GLY A 106 6.72 5.38 16.01
CA GLY A 106 6.83 5.68 14.58
C GLY A 106 6.91 7.16 14.24
N HIS A 107 6.29 7.56 13.15
CA HIS A 107 6.33 8.92 12.63
C HIS A 107 5.17 9.75 13.18
N LYS A 108 5.46 10.90 13.79
CA LYS A 108 4.46 11.84 14.37
C LYS A 108 3.48 12.41 13.34
N ILE A 109 3.81 12.34 12.06
CA ILE A 109 2.91 12.79 10.99
C ILE A 109 1.59 12.00 10.99
N TYR A 110 1.61 10.69 11.35
CA TYR A 110 0.40 9.87 11.34
C TYR A 110 -0.65 10.31 12.39
N PRO A 111 -0.31 10.50 13.67
CA PRO A 111 -1.24 11.10 14.62
C PRO A 111 -1.76 12.48 14.19
N ALA A 112 -0.90 13.33 13.61
CA ALA A 112 -1.32 14.63 13.11
C ALA A 112 -2.32 14.54 11.95
N MET A 113 -2.10 13.60 11.01
CA MET A 113 -3.07 13.32 9.95
C MET A 113 -4.37 12.68 10.48
N GLU A 114 -4.29 11.87 11.53
CA GLU A 114 -5.48 11.29 12.19
C GLU A 114 -6.38 12.38 12.79
N GLU A 115 -5.80 13.44 13.37
CA GLU A 115 -6.54 14.62 13.85
C GLU A 115 -7.24 15.40 12.72
N ILE A 116 -6.63 15.47 11.53
CA ILE A 116 -7.24 16.05 10.32
C ILE A 116 -8.40 15.19 9.82
N ASN A 117 -8.37 13.88 10.08
CA ASN A 117 -9.35 12.89 9.62
C ASN A 117 -9.60 12.96 8.08
N PRO A 118 -8.58 12.76 7.25
CA PRO A 118 -8.71 12.90 5.80
C PRO A 118 -9.60 11.81 5.20
N SER A 119 -10.29 12.15 4.11
CA SER A 119 -11.06 11.18 3.31
C SER A 119 -10.16 10.08 2.73
N PHE A 120 -8.92 10.45 2.38
CA PHE A 120 -7.90 9.50 1.95
C PHE A 120 -6.49 10.05 2.13
N LEU A 121 -5.52 9.15 2.14
CA LEU A 121 -4.09 9.44 2.05
C LEU A 121 -3.56 8.95 0.70
N VAL A 122 -2.63 9.69 0.10
CA VAL A 122 -1.73 9.21 -0.95
C VAL A 122 -0.34 9.07 -0.36
N HIS A 123 0.18 7.85 -0.31
CA HIS A 123 1.60 7.61 -0.04
C HIS A 123 2.33 7.49 -1.38
N ALA A 124 3.13 8.48 -1.70
CA ALA A 124 3.72 8.65 -3.03
C ALA A 124 5.09 7.98 -3.20
N GLY A 125 5.33 6.90 -2.44
CA GLY A 125 6.55 6.11 -2.52
C GLY A 125 7.55 6.41 -1.41
N ASP A 126 8.65 5.68 -1.40
CA ASP A 126 9.65 5.67 -0.34
C ASP A 126 9.03 5.38 1.03
N ILE A 127 8.21 4.36 1.08
CA ILE A 127 7.58 3.87 2.32
C ILE A 127 8.62 3.16 3.17
N GLU A 128 9.50 2.40 2.52
CA GLU A 128 10.62 1.71 3.13
C GLU A 128 11.87 1.81 2.22
N TYR A 129 13.03 1.79 2.83
CA TYR A 129 14.31 1.96 2.15
C TYR A 129 15.14 0.68 2.22
N TYR A 130 15.17 -0.11 1.15
CA TYR A 130 15.96 -1.33 1.09
C TYR A 130 17.46 -1.06 1.18
N ASP A 131 17.90 0.05 0.61
CA ASP A 131 19.28 0.49 0.53
C ASP A 131 19.71 1.46 1.66
N LYS A 132 19.10 1.33 2.82
CA LYS A 132 19.54 1.97 4.07
C LYS A 132 19.99 0.92 5.08
N PRO A 133 20.92 1.26 6.01
CA PRO A 133 21.41 0.32 7.02
C PRO A 133 20.30 -0.16 7.99
N GLU A 134 20.66 -1.12 8.81
CA GLU A 134 19.85 -1.69 9.91
C GLU A 134 18.60 -2.49 9.48
N PRO A 135 18.73 -3.50 8.63
CA PRO A 135 19.87 -3.92 7.81
C PRO A 135 19.82 -3.33 6.39
N TRP A 136 20.93 -3.39 5.65
CA TRP A 136 20.91 -3.31 4.19
C TRP A 136 20.14 -4.53 3.67
N ALA A 137 19.08 -4.33 2.91
CA ALA A 137 18.21 -5.41 2.46
C ALA A 137 18.71 -6.03 1.15
N LEU A 138 19.80 -6.79 1.25
CA LEU A 138 20.47 -7.43 0.11
C LEU A 138 19.81 -8.75 -0.33
N THR A 139 18.75 -9.18 0.32
CA THR A 139 17.94 -10.37 -0.03
C THR A 139 16.46 -10.07 0.09
N VAL A 140 15.61 -10.88 -0.54
CA VAL A 140 14.15 -10.76 -0.46
C VAL A 140 13.65 -10.88 0.98
N GLU A 141 14.25 -11.77 1.81
CA GLU A 141 13.88 -11.94 3.21
C GLU A 141 14.15 -10.66 4.03
N LEU A 142 15.25 -9.96 3.76
CA LEU A 142 15.57 -8.70 4.41
C LEU A 142 14.64 -7.57 3.95
N MET A 143 14.21 -7.57 2.70
CA MET A 143 13.17 -6.65 2.22
C MET A 143 11.83 -6.90 2.93
N ARG A 144 11.41 -8.16 3.04
CA ARG A 144 10.20 -8.55 3.80
C ARG A 144 10.30 -8.16 5.27
N PHE A 145 11.46 -8.34 5.88
CA PHE A 145 11.70 -7.88 7.26
C PHE A 145 11.47 -6.37 7.39
N LYS A 146 11.94 -5.58 6.44
CA LYS A 146 11.76 -4.12 6.44
C LYS A 146 10.28 -3.73 6.31
N TRP A 147 9.52 -4.37 5.46
CA TRP A 147 8.06 -4.19 5.41
C TRP A 147 7.39 -4.54 6.72
N GLY A 148 7.75 -5.66 7.32
CA GLY A 148 7.23 -6.08 8.62
C GLY A 148 7.50 -5.06 9.73
N ARG A 149 8.69 -4.43 9.75
CA ARG A 149 9.05 -3.46 10.78
C ARG A 149 8.33 -2.10 10.63
N ILE A 150 8.21 -1.57 9.40
CA ILE A 150 7.57 -0.25 9.18
C ILE A 150 6.07 -0.31 9.50
N PHE A 151 5.39 -1.39 9.13
CA PHE A 151 3.97 -1.58 9.46
C PHE A 151 3.71 -2.06 10.89
N ALA A 152 4.74 -2.51 11.63
CA ALA A 152 4.63 -2.79 13.05
C ALA A 152 4.62 -1.51 13.91
N LEU A 153 5.05 -0.37 13.39
CA LEU A 153 5.06 0.90 14.11
C LEU A 153 3.62 1.29 14.51
N PRO A 154 3.35 1.51 15.81
CA PRO A 154 1.99 1.69 16.31
C PRO A 154 1.22 2.82 15.66
N ASP A 155 1.83 3.99 15.45
CA ASP A 155 1.17 5.17 14.90
C ASP A 155 0.88 4.99 13.40
N ASN A 156 1.83 4.45 12.64
CA ASN A 156 1.65 4.11 11.23
C ASN A 156 0.50 3.10 11.06
N ARG A 157 0.54 2.02 11.83
CA ARG A 157 -0.49 0.97 11.81
C ARG A 157 -1.87 1.50 12.23
N SER A 158 -1.94 2.39 13.24
CA SER A 158 -3.20 2.98 13.68
C SER A 158 -3.88 3.74 12.54
N PHE A 159 -3.11 4.54 11.83
CA PHE A 159 -3.61 5.31 10.70
C PHE A 159 -4.06 4.41 9.54
N TYR A 160 -3.16 3.54 9.05
CA TYR A 160 -3.43 2.71 7.87
C TYR A 160 -4.61 1.74 8.03
N LYS A 161 -4.82 1.19 9.22
CA LYS A 161 -5.97 0.30 9.46
C LYS A 161 -7.32 1.03 9.38
N SER A 162 -7.34 2.37 9.50
CA SER A 162 -8.55 3.18 9.69
C SER A 162 -8.83 4.15 8.55
N HIS A 163 -7.88 4.36 7.63
CA HIS A 163 -8.01 5.33 6.54
C HIS A 163 -7.77 4.70 5.18
N THR A 164 -8.54 5.16 4.20
CA THR A 164 -8.30 4.82 2.79
C THR A 164 -6.95 5.35 2.37
N THR A 165 -6.08 4.48 1.88
CA THR A 165 -4.74 4.87 1.45
C THR A 165 -4.45 4.31 0.06
N TYR A 166 -3.97 5.18 -0.82
CA TYR A 166 -3.39 4.82 -2.10
C TYR A 166 -1.88 4.76 -1.94
N PHE A 167 -1.29 3.63 -2.28
CA PHE A 167 0.15 3.43 -2.20
C PHE A 167 0.74 3.41 -3.60
N LEU A 168 1.75 4.24 -3.82
CA LEU A 168 2.66 4.15 -4.94
C LEU A 168 4.01 3.70 -4.43
N LYS A 169 4.83 3.14 -5.29
CA LYS A 169 6.23 2.89 -4.99
C LYS A 169 7.11 3.94 -5.63
N ASP A 170 8.32 4.09 -5.09
CA ASP A 170 9.41 4.77 -5.76
C ASP A 170 10.64 3.83 -5.80
N ASP A 171 11.82 4.35 -5.96
CA ASP A 171 13.04 3.57 -6.17
C ASP A 171 13.46 2.76 -4.94
N HIS A 172 13.39 3.33 -3.75
CA HIS A 172 13.79 2.66 -2.51
C HIS A 172 12.83 1.52 -2.11
N ASP A 173 11.56 1.62 -2.48
CA ASP A 173 10.58 0.54 -2.31
C ASP A 173 10.68 -0.54 -3.40
N THR A 174 11.36 -0.22 -4.51
CA THR A 174 11.55 -1.15 -5.62
C THR A 174 12.86 -1.90 -5.48
N LEU A 175 13.98 -1.20 -5.31
CA LEU A 175 15.29 -1.84 -5.23
C LEU A 175 16.33 -1.00 -4.45
N LYS A 176 16.67 0.17 -4.95
CA LYS A 176 17.69 1.09 -4.40
C LYS A 176 17.57 2.46 -5.03
N ASN A 177 18.28 3.46 -4.48
CA ASN A 177 18.29 4.81 -5.00
C ASN A 177 18.46 4.86 -6.52
N ASP A 178 17.58 5.62 -7.15
CA ASP A 178 17.53 5.85 -8.60
C ASP A 178 17.50 4.59 -9.47
N CYS A 179 16.89 3.51 -9.00
CA CYS A 179 16.83 2.26 -9.75
C CYS A 179 15.95 2.34 -11.01
N TRP A 180 16.27 1.47 -11.97
CA TRP A 180 15.53 1.26 -13.22
C TRP A 180 15.53 -0.23 -13.62
N PRO A 181 14.66 -0.65 -14.54
CA PRO A 181 14.58 -2.05 -15.00
C PRO A 181 15.92 -2.65 -15.40
N GLY A 182 16.14 -3.90 -15.02
CA GLY A 182 17.37 -4.65 -15.30
C GLY A 182 18.51 -4.45 -14.30
N GLN A 183 18.31 -3.66 -13.24
CA GLN A 183 19.31 -3.53 -12.16
C GLN A 183 19.16 -4.64 -11.11
N GLN A 184 20.19 -4.78 -10.29
CA GLN A 184 20.28 -5.69 -9.17
C GLN A 184 20.83 -4.97 -7.93
N TYR A 185 20.38 -5.42 -6.74
CA TYR A 185 20.88 -4.97 -5.45
C TYR A 185 21.03 -6.16 -4.49
N GLY A 186 22.27 -6.45 -4.10
CA GLY A 186 22.57 -7.72 -3.44
C GLY A 186 22.25 -8.90 -4.35
N THR A 187 21.42 -9.81 -3.89
CA THR A 187 20.92 -10.95 -4.68
C THR A 187 19.56 -10.68 -5.35
N VAL A 188 18.97 -9.49 -5.16
CA VAL A 188 17.60 -9.17 -5.60
C VAL A 188 17.65 -8.43 -6.93
N THR A 189 16.89 -8.91 -7.90
CA THR A 189 16.67 -8.24 -9.18
C THR A 189 15.60 -7.13 -9.05
N PHE A 190 15.58 -6.23 -10.03
CA PHE A 190 14.54 -5.19 -10.11
C PHE A 190 13.14 -5.82 -10.16
N GLU A 191 12.98 -6.87 -10.92
CA GLU A 191 11.71 -7.60 -11.09
C GLU A 191 11.24 -8.25 -9.78
N GLU A 192 12.15 -8.84 -8.99
CA GLU A 192 11.81 -9.40 -7.67
C GLU A 192 11.38 -8.32 -6.69
N GLY A 193 12.11 -7.18 -6.64
CA GLY A 193 11.73 -6.04 -5.79
C GLY A 193 10.37 -5.45 -6.20
N MET A 194 10.15 -5.29 -7.49
CA MET A 194 8.88 -4.85 -8.07
C MET A 194 7.74 -5.84 -7.73
N HIS A 195 7.98 -7.15 -7.84
CA HIS A 195 7.02 -8.19 -7.49
C HIS A 195 6.66 -8.14 -6.00
N LEU A 196 7.64 -7.96 -5.13
CA LEU A 196 7.40 -7.86 -3.69
C LEU A 196 6.45 -6.70 -3.37
N PHE A 197 6.66 -5.52 -3.92
CA PHE A 197 5.76 -4.38 -3.72
C PHE A 197 4.38 -4.63 -4.36
N ASN A 198 4.35 -4.88 -5.64
CA ASN A 198 3.13 -4.86 -6.44
C ASN A 198 2.19 -6.04 -6.20
N ASP A 199 2.73 -7.20 -5.89
CA ASP A 199 1.93 -8.42 -5.79
C ASP A 199 1.77 -8.91 -4.35
N LYS A 200 2.69 -8.53 -3.46
CA LYS A 200 2.68 -8.99 -2.06
C LYS A 200 2.25 -7.92 -1.09
N GLN A 201 2.83 -6.73 -1.15
CA GLN A 201 2.50 -5.66 -0.19
C GLN A 201 1.27 -4.86 -0.63
N PHE A 202 1.25 -4.38 -1.86
CA PHE A 202 0.18 -3.51 -2.37
C PHE A 202 -0.29 -3.99 -3.75
N PRO A 203 -1.04 -5.10 -3.83
CA PRO A 203 -1.49 -5.61 -5.12
C PRO A 203 -2.32 -4.57 -5.85
N SER A 204 -1.86 -4.22 -7.02
CA SER A 204 -2.50 -3.27 -7.90
C SER A 204 -3.01 -3.94 -9.17
N ARG A 205 -3.89 -3.26 -9.89
CA ARG A 205 -4.32 -3.70 -11.21
C ARG A 205 -3.19 -3.53 -12.22
N THR A 206 -3.20 -4.34 -13.25
CA THR A 206 -2.35 -4.13 -14.41
C THR A 206 -3.17 -3.38 -15.48
N PRO A 207 -2.68 -2.28 -16.08
CA PRO A 207 -1.41 -1.61 -15.76
C PRO A 207 -1.42 -0.93 -14.38
N ARG A 208 -0.24 -0.61 -13.83
CA ARG A 208 -0.07 -0.11 -12.46
C ARG A 208 -0.32 1.38 -12.30
N TYR A 209 -0.51 2.10 -13.38
CA TYR A 209 -0.98 3.48 -13.38
C TYR A 209 -2.51 3.51 -13.54
N GLN A 210 -3.15 4.43 -12.86
CA GLN A 210 -4.60 4.53 -12.82
C GLN A 210 -5.08 5.95 -12.56
N THR A 211 -6.36 6.18 -12.81
CA THR A 211 -7.03 7.40 -12.33
C THR A 211 -8.25 7.05 -11.51
N VAL A 212 -8.53 7.86 -10.51
CA VAL A 212 -9.71 7.75 -9.66
C VAL A 212 -10.43 9.08 -9.54
N LEU A 213 -11.75 9.02 -9.49
CA LEU A 213 -12.60 10.19 -9.25
C LEU A 213 -13.06 10.18 -7.79
N TRP A 214 -12.85 11.27 -7.10
CA TRP A 214 -13.41 11.55 -5.77
C TRP A 214 -14.51 12.60 -5.90
N GLY A 215 -15.73 12.16 -6.24
CA GLY A 215 -16.83 13.03 -6.59
C GLY A 215 -16.67 13.66 -7.98
N LYS A 216 -17.36 14.78 -8.19
CA LYS A 216 -17.43 15.45 -9.48
C LYS A 216 -16.18 16.29 -9.80
N ASP A 217 -15.58 16.87 -8.76
CA ASP A 217 -14.66 18.00 -8.95
C ASP A 217 -13.19 17.64 -8.64
N LEU A 218 -12.90 16.36 -8.26
CA LEU A 218 -11.53 15.88 -8.05
C LEU A 218 -11.27 14.59 -8.83
N GLN A 219 -10.24 14.64 -9.67
CA GLN A 219 -9.66 13.48 -10.34
C GLN A 219 -8.18 13.38 -9.99
N VAL A 220 -7.74 12.21 -9.59
CA VAL A 220 -6.35 11.94 -9.22
C VAL A 220 -5.77 10.92 -10.20
N TRP A 221 -4.62 11.23 -10.78
CA TRP A 221 -3.84 10.33 -11.62
C TRP A 221 -2.67 9.78 -10.82
N PHE A 222 -2.60 8.47 -10.71
CA PHE A 222 -1.48 7.74 -10.11
C PHE A 222 -0.58 7.26 -11.22
N LEU A 223 0.61 7.83 -11.32
CA LEU A 223 1.59 7.50 -12.34
C LEU A 223 2.65 6.56 -11.78
N GLU A 224 3.11 5.65 -12.61
CA GLU A 224 4.21 4.73 -12.28
C GLU A 224 5.53 5.27 -12.87
N GLY A 225 6.47 5.61 -12.00
CA GLY A 225 7.70 6.30 -12.37
C GLY A 225 8.94 5.39 -12.48
N ARG A 226 8.83 4.10 -12.13
CA ARG A 226 9.98 3.18 -12.07
C ARG A 226 9.90 2.02 -13.04
N ASP A 227 8.72 1.41 -13.25
CA ASP A 227 8.55 0.20 -14.04
C ASP A 227 8.91 0.38 -15.52
N TYR A 228 8.75 1.59 -16.04
CA TYR A 228 8.83 1.88 -17.48
C TYR A 228 9.96 2.84 -17.84
N ARG A 229 10.77 3.24 -16.86
CA ARG A 229 11.79 4.28 -17.10
C ARG A 229 13.03 3.71 -17.80
N SER A 230 13.60 4.55 -18.63
CA SER A 230 14.92 4.31 -19.21
C SER A 230 16.02 4.42 -18.16
N PRO A 231 17.18 3.77 -18.36
CA PRO A 231 18.33 3.96 -17.49
C PRO A 231 18.73 5.43 -17.33
N ASN A 232 19.10 5.85 -16.12
CA ASN A 232 19.58 7.22 -15.89
C ASN A 232 20.82 7.54 -16.73
N THR A 233 21.63 6.53 -17.03
CA THR A 233 22.86 6.63 -17.84
C THR A 233 22.60 6.68 -19.35
N MET A 234 21.37 6.46 -19.79
CA MET A 234 21.01 6.60 -21.21
C MET A 234 21.16 8.05 -21.66
N ILE A 235 21.74 8.26 -22.83
CA ILE A 235 21.84 9.60 -23.44
C ILE A 235 20.45 10.19 -23.65
N ASP A 236 20.29 11.46 -23.36
CA ASP A 236 19.01 12.16 -23.56
C ASP A 236 18.63 12.20 -25.03
N GLY A 237 17.39 11.87 -25.32
CA GLY A 237 16.88 11.80 -26.67
C GLY A 237 15.40 11.38 -26.69
N PRO A 238 14.79 11.25 -27.88
CA PRO A 238 13.37 10.94 -28.02
C PRO A 238 12.96 9.59 -27.42
N ASP A 239 13.88 8.66 -27.31
CA ASP A 239 13.64 7.31 -26.78
C ASP A 239 13.81 7.21 -25.26
N LYS A 240 14.42 8.23 -24.63
CA LYS A 240 14.56 8.25 -23.17
C LYS A 240 13.26 8.67 -22.51
N THR A 241 12.77 7.88 -21.56
CA THR A 241 11.47 8.10 -20.94
C THR A 241 11.47 7.71 -19.46
N ILE A 242 10.62 8.37 -18.67
CA ILE A 242 10.30 7.98 -17.29
C ILE A 242 9.02 7.11 -17.29
N LEU A 243 8.02 7.50 -18.08
CA LEU A 243 6.68 6.90 -18.02
C LEU A 243 6.46 5.76 -19.02
N GLY A 244 7.35 5.60 -20.00
CA GLY A 244 7.12 4.69 -21.12
C GLY A 244 6.08 5.22 -22.12
N VAL A 245 6.00 4.58 -23.27
CA VAL A 245 5.13 5.03 -24.37
C VAL A 245 3.65 4.80 -24.05
N GLU A 246 3.32 3.65 -23.50
CA GLU A 246 1.93 3.26 -23.21
C GLU A 246 1.30 4.14 -22.13
N GLN A 247 1.99 4.37 -21.02
CA GLN A 247 1.50 5.22 -19.95
C GLN A 247 1.35 6.68 -20.41
N LYS A 248 2.31 7.20 -21.20
CA LYS A 248 2.20 8.53 -21.80
C LYS A 248 0.97 8.63 -22.71
N SER A 249 0.76 7.63 -23.56
CA SER A 249 -0.41 7.60 -24.46
C SER A 249 -1.73 7.53 -23.68
N TRP A 250 -1.76 6.82 -22.57
CA TRP A 250 -2.93 6.78 -21.70
C TRP A 250 -3.18 8.12 -20.98
N LEU A 251 -2.13 8.77 -20.51
CA LEU A 251 -2.23 10.04 -19.77
C LEU A 251 -2.77 11.18 -20.62
N PHE A 252 -2.49 11.18 -21.93
CA PHE A 252 -2.89 12.23 -22.86
C PHE A 252 -4.20 11.94 -23.62
N LYS A 253 -4.91 10.87 -23.30
CA LYS A 253 -6.27 10.56 -23.78
C LYS A 253 -7.35 11.17 -22.91
#